data_8c0d1374368f893c611eef7b340b3253
#
_entry.id   8c0d1374368f893c611eef7b340b3253
#
_cell.length_a   1.000
_cell.length_b   1.000
_cell.length_c   1.000
_cell.angle_alpha   90.00
_cell.angle_beta   90.00
_cell.angle_gamma   90.00
#
_symmetry.space_group_name_H-M   'P 1'
#
loop_
_entity.id
_entity.type
_entity.pdbx_description
1 polymer ?
#
loop_
_entity_poly.entity_id
_entity_poly.type
_entity_poly.pdbx_seq_one_letter_code
_entity_poly.pdbx_strand_id
1 'polypeptide(L)'
;MNPVMNPLPNPLIDYTEDLHALTALVAGRAHTDDVLDRALGALAALIPHDLAVVFRLDGQRLRAVAATGMLASPKIRGHSLELARFPTLRRALELRVPIALAEHNHASDEGDPFDGVLDLPHGHACMVVPLFAADKSLGIITLDARACGMYPAEHVRLAGVYGQLVSLALLLADQASLLDRYRHQLREHNQLLIEEVGSSKACSHLEASRAPAMAALVHLARQVAPAALPVLIRGETGTGKEVLAQAIHSWSPRADGPFIKLNCSAIPENLVESELFGHVKGAFSGADRDRRGRFVTANGGTLLLDEIGDMPLSAQAKLLRVLQEGTFEPVGSDRTVRVDVRVLAATHVDLEAAVAEKRFRQDLYYRLAVFPLRLPPLRERPEDIVAIAEEALAAEAKRARRGPWTIPAETRTAMERAPWPGNVRELLNALERATILQSKGALSAAHLGIAAEAGRPVPPPRQATESPLPTFEANERSYFTAVLEQTHGKLYGDDGAATITGLLPTTLRSRLLRLGLR
;
A
#
# COMPACT_ATOMS: atom_id res chain seq x y z
N MET A 1 -51.16 -51.09 -42.66
CA MET A 1 -50.35 -51.10 -41.44
C MET A 1 -49.24 -50.05 -41.63
N ASN A 2 -49.48 -48.87 -41.10
CA ASN A 2 -48.47 -47.79 -41.09
C ASN A 2 -47.61 -47.95 -39.84
N PRO A 3 -46.26 -47.86 -39.91
CA PRO A 3 -45.43 -47.80 -38.73
C PRO A 3 -45.54 -46.42 -38.12
N VAL A 4 -45.98 -46.37 -36.87
CA VAL A 4 -45.94 -45.19 -36.03
C VAL A 4 -44.49 -44.87 -35.77
N MET A 5 -44.01 -43.79 -36.37
CA MET A 5 -42.71 -43.18 -35.99
C MET A 5 -42.84 -42.60 -34.56
N ASN A 6 -42.15 -43.20 -33.60
CA ASN A 6 -41.92 -42.65 -32.28
C ASN A 6 -41.07 -41.36 -32.43
N PRO A 7 -41.48 -40.20 -31.88
CA PRO A 7 -40.63 -39.07 -31.86
C PRO A 7 -39.45 -39.36 -30.91
N LEU A 8 -38.24 -39.20 -31.42
CA LEU A 8 -37.01 -39.21 -30.61
C LEU A 8 -37.15 -38.19 -29.47
N PRO A 9 -36.76 -38.50 -28.24
CA PRO A 9 -36.76 -37.54 -27.18
C PRO A 9 -35.78 -36.39 -27.52
N ASN A 10 -36.32 -35.18 -27.57
CA ASN A 10 -35.51 -33.96 -27.68
C ASN A 10 -34.58 -33.93 -26.46
N PRO A 11 -33.26 -33.91 -26.60
CA PRO A 11 -32.39 -33.75 -25.45
C PRO A 11 -32.72 -32.39 -24.81
N LEU A 12 -33.24 -32.41 -23.59
CA LEU A 12 -33.37 -31.23 -22.75
C LEU A 12 -31.96 -30.72 -22.53
N ILE A 13 -31.59 -29.67 -23.25
CA ILE A 13 -30.34 -28.97 -23.04
C ILE A 13 -30.45 -28.34 -21.65
N ASP A 14 -29.64 -28.80 -20.70
CA ASP A 14 -29.62 -28.28 -19.33
C ASP A 14 -28.79 -26.99 -19.28
N TYR A 15 -29.48 -25.86 -19.36
CA TYR A 15 -28.88 -24.54 -19.30
C TYR A 15 -28.45 -24.11 -17.88
N THR A 16 -28.65 -24.97 -16.87
CA THR A 16 -28.43 -24.62 -15.46
C THR A 16 -26.93 -24.43 -15.14
N GLU A 17 -26.06 -25.27 -15.72
CA GLU A 17 -24.61 -25.13 -15.52
C GLU A 17 -24.03 -23.83 -16.13
N ASP A 18 -24.51 -23.46 -17.33
CA ASP A 18 -24.06 -22.24 -18.02
C ASP A 18 -24.56 -20.97 -17.30
N LEU A 19 -25.80 -21.03 -16.76
CA LEU A 19 -26.33 -19.94 -15.92
C LEU A 19 -25.58 -19.83 -14.58
N HIS A 20 -25.20 -20.95 -13.97
CA HIS A 20 -24.34 -20.93 -12.77
C HIS A 20 -22.94 -20.37 -13.06
N ALA A 21 -22.33 -20.71 -14.19
CA ALA A 21 -21.05 -20.18 -14.61
C ALA A 21 -21.11 -18.66 -14.79
N LEU A 22 -22.17 -18.13 -15.40
CA LEU A 22 -22.41 -16.69 -15.57
C LEU A 22 -22.67 -15.97 -14.25
N THR A 23 -23.44 -16.55 -13.34
CA THR A 23 -23.69 -15.96 -12.01
C THR A 23 -22.43 -15.95 -11.14
N ALA A 24 -21.59 -16.98 -11.23
CA ALA A 24 -20.29 -17.03 -10.55
C ALA A 24 -19.31 -15.96 -11.06
N LEU A 25 -19.38 -15.63 -12.36
CA LEU A 25 -18.61 -14.55 -12.98
C LEU A 25 -18.98 -13.17 -12.43
N VAL A 26 -20.26 -12.94 -12.18
CA VAL A 26 -20.78 -11.69 -11.62
C VAL A 26 -20.43 -11.54 -10.14
N ALA A 27 -20.34 -12.65 -9.40
CA ALA A 27 -19.97 -12.63 -7.97
C ALA A 27 -18.46 -12.47 -7.72
N GLY A 28 -17.61 -12.74 -8.73
CA GLY A 28 -16.16 -12.55 -8.66
C GLY A 28 -15.74 -11.10 -8.95
N ARG A 29 -14.58 -10.67 -8.40
CA ARG A 29 -13.93 -9.39 -8.73
C ARG A 29 -13.22 -9.42 -10.10
N ALA A 30 -13.84 -10.01 -11.11
CA ALA A 30 -13.25 -10.11 -12.44
C ALA A 30 -13.31 -8.76 -13.17
N HIS A 31 -12.26 -8.45 -13.95
CA HIS A 31 -12.29 -7.30 -14.85
C HIS A 31 -13.33 -7.51 -15.95
N THR A 32 -13.89 -6.40 -16.48
CA THR A 32 -14.94 -6.42 -17.51
C THR A 32 -14.53 -7.29 -18.72
N ASP A 33 -13.26 -7.27 -19.11
CA ASP A 33 -12.73 -8.04 -20.25
C ASP A 33 -12.77 -9.54 -19.98
N ASP A 34 -12.42 -10.00 -18.76
CA ASP A 34 -12.48 -11.41 -18.37
C ASP A 34 -13.92 -11.95 -18.36
N VAL A 35 -14.88 -11.10 -17.96
CA VAL A 35 -16.31 -11.44 -17.97
C VAL A 35 -16.79 -11.65 -19.39
N LEU A 36 -16.40 -10.79 -20.32
CA LEU A 36 -16.79 -10.87 -21.73
C LEU A 36 -16.19 -12.08 -22.45
N ASP A 37 -14.90 -12.35 -22.27
CA ASP A 37 -14.22 -13.49 -22.91
C ASP A 37 -14.86 -14.82 -22.46
N ARG A 38 -15.20 -14.95 -21.17
CA ARG A 38 -15.89 -16.15 -20.65
C ARG A 38 -17.33 -16.24 -21.12
N ALA A 39 -18.05 -15.10 -21.16
CA ALA A 39 -19.40 -15.08 -21.68
C ALA A 39 -19.45 -15.53 -23.14
N LEU A 40 -18.54 -15.03 -23.99
CA LEU A 40 -18.46 -15.49 -25.38
C LEU A 40 -18.08 -16.96 -25.50
N GLY A 41 -17.19 -17.47 -24.61
CA GLY A 41 -16.84 -18.89 -24.57
C GLY A 41 -18.02 -19.79 -24.26
N ALA A 42 -18.88 -19.41 -23.29
CA ALA A 42 -20.10 -20.14 -22.98
C ALA A 42 -21.14 -20.07 -24.13
N LEU A 43 -21.26 -18.94 -24.81
CA LEU A 43 -22.14 -18.78 -25.97
C LEU A 43 -21.79 -19.76 -27.11
N ALA A 44 -20.49 -20.06 -27.29
CA ALA A 44 -20.03 -21.01 -28.33
C ALA A 44 -20.58 -22.44 -28.16
N ALA A 45 -20.88 -22.86 -26.93
CA ALA A 45 -21.49 -24.15 -26.64
C ALA A 45 -22.98 -24.18 -26.98
N LEU A 46 -23.64 -23.01 -26.98
CA LEU A 46 -25.08 -22.89 -27.14
C LEU A 46 -25.50 -22.58 -28.59
N ILE A 47 -24.75 -21.72 -29.25
CA ILE A 47 -25.07 -21.23 -30.61
C ILE A 47 -23.82 -21.38 -31.48
N PRO A 48 -23.85 -22.29 -32.49
CA PRO A 48 -22.71 -22.45 -33.38
C PRO A 48 -22.40 -21.16 -34.13
N HIS A 49 -21.12 -20.78 -34.13
CA HIS A 49 -20.60 -19.60 -34.86
C HIS A 49 -19.11 -19.77 -35.16
N ASP A 50 -18.64 -19.14 -36.22
CA ASP A 50 -17.22 -19.06 -36.56
C ASP A 50 -16.55 -17.81 -35.98
N LEU A 51 -17.35 -16.78 -35.71
CA LEU A 51 -16.93 -15.52 -35.06
C LEU A 51 -18.05 -14.99 -34.17
N ALA A 52 -17.68 -14.61 -32.95
CA ALA A 52 -18.54 -13.82 -32.07
C ALA A 52 -17.76 -12.59 -31.59
N VAL A 53 -18.36 -11.41 -31.71
CA VAL A 53 -17.74 -10.14 -31.30
C VAL A 53 -18.70 -9.37 -30.42
N VAL A 54 -18.22 -8.90 -29.27
CA VAL A 54 -18.93 -7.92 -28.44
C VAL A 54 -18.48 -6.54 -28.79
N PHE A 55 -19.42 -5.71 -29.22
CA PHE A 55 -19.20 -4.28 -29.42
C PHE A 55 -19.86 -3.48 -28.30
N ARG A 56 -19.11 -2.60 -27.67
CA ARG A 56 -19.66 -1.59 -26.75
C ARG A 56 -20.08 -0.35 -27.52
N LEU A 57 -21.21 0.22 -27.13
CA LEU A 57 -21.71 1.48 -27.68
C LEU A 57 -21.08 2.66 -26.93
N ASP A 58 -20.38 3.51 -27.66
CA ASP A 58 -19.81 4.77 -27.17
C ASP A 58 -20.30 5.92 -28.07
N GLY A 59 -21.31 6.63 -27.60
CA GLY A 59 -22.01 7.65 -28.38
C GLY A 59 -22.66 7.06 -29.64
N GLN A 60 -22.13 7.37 -30.80
CA GLN A 60 -22.59 6.88 -32.12
C GLN A 60 -21.65 5.83 -32.73
N ARG A 61 -20.71 5.32 -31.94
CA ARG A 61 -19.73 4.31 -32.37
C ARG A 61 -19.86 3.02 -31.59
N LEU A 62 -19.71 1.92 -32.29
CA LEU A 62 -19.60 0.59 -31.71
C LEU A 62 -18.12 0.19 -31.76
N ARG A 63 -17.53 -0.12 -30.61
CA ARG A 63 -16.12 -0.53 -30.50
C ARG A 63 -16.06 -1.98 -30.05
N ALA A 64 -15.34 -2.81 -30.80
CA ALA A 64 -15.09 -4.21 -30.44
C ALA A 64 -14.21 -4.29 -29.18
N VAL A 65 -14.73 -4.98 -28.14
CA VAL A 65 -14.07 -5.14 -26.85
C VAL A 65 -13.68 -6.59 -26.56
N ALA A 66 -14.41 -7.57 -27.15
CA ALA A 66 -14.11 -8.98 -27.04
C ALA A 66 -14.43 -9.69 -28.34
N ALA A 67 -13.68 -10.72 -28.70
CA ALA A 67 -13.91 -11.54 -29.89
C ALA A 67 -13.45 -12.97 -29.63
N THR A 68 -14.26 -13.96 -30.07
CA THR A 68 -13.96 -15.40 -30.00
C THR A 68 -14.39 -16.12 -31.27
N GLY A 69 -13.91 -17.35 -31.45
CA GLY A 69 -14.19 -18.19 -32.62
C GLY A 69 -12.98 -18.38 -33.51
N MET A 70 -13.11 -19.26 -34.54
CA MET A 70 -12.02 -19.62 -35.43
C MET A 70 -11.50 -18.42 -36.28
N LEU A 71 -12.35 -17.42 -36.50
CA LEU A 71 -12.03 -16.21 -37.28
C LEU A 71 -11.60 -15.02 -36.39
N ALA A 72 -11.56 -15.21 -35.07
CA ALA A 72 -11.13 -14.15 -34.16
C ALA A 72 -9.64 -13.83 -34.36
N SER A 73 -9.33 -12.54 -34.51
CA SER A 73 -7.97 -12.05 -34.70
C SER A 73 -7.70 -10.78 -33.90
N PRO A 74 -6.45 -10.41 -33.61
CA PRO A 74 -6.10 -9.16 -32.93
C PRO A 74 -6.60 -7.91 -33.66
N LYS A 75 -6.81 -7.98 -34.99
CA LYS A 75 -7.32 -6.86 -35.78
C LYS A 75 -8.79 -6.55 -35.48
N ILE A 76 -9.56 -7.55 -35.04
CA ILE A 76 -10.96 -7.38 -34.65
C ILE A 76 -11.06 -6.69 -33.30
N ARG A 77 -10.16 -7.00 -32.34
CA ARG A 77 -10.08 -6.28 -31.08
C ARG A 77 -9.63 -4.84 -31.32
N GLY A 78 -10.50 -3.90 -31.09
CA GLY A 78 -10.26 -2.47 -31.36
C GLY A 78 -10.87 -1.97 -32.66
N HIS A 79 -11.46 -2.85 -33.49
CA HIS A 79 -12.26 -2.44 -34.62
C HIS A 79 -13.45 -1.57 -34.16
N SER A 80 -13.77 -0.52 -34.90
CA SER A 80 -14.85 0.39 -34.56
C SER A 80 -15.74 0.67 -35.75
N LEU A 81 -17.05 0.66 -35.52
CA LEU A 81 -18.09 0.89 -36.51
C LEU A 81 -18.82 2.21 -36.21
N GLU A 82 -19.12 2.98 -37.23
CA GLU A 82 -20.04 4.11 -37.11
C GLU A 82 -21.47 3.61 -37.28
N LEU A 83 -22.29 3.72 -36.26
CA LEU A 83 -23.66 3.22 -36.24
C LEU A 83 -24.53 3.83 -37.38
N ALA A 84 -24.20 5.05 -37.83
CA ALA A 84 -24.87 5.69 -38.93
C ALA A 84 -24.74 4.97 -40.29
N ARG A 85 -23.67 4.19 -40.47
CA ARG A 85 -23.41 3.43 -41.71
C ARG A 85 -24.10 2.08 -41.76
N PHE A 86 -24.66 1.60 -40.62
CA PHE A 86 -25.23 0.27 -40.48
C PHE A 86 -26.68 0.37 -39.92
N PRO A 87 -27.70 0.69 -40.74
CA PRO A 87 -29.11 0.77 -40.35
C PRO A 87 -29.59 -0.50 -39.64
N THR A 88 -29.15 -1.69 -40.02
CA THR A 88 -29.54 -2.95 -39.40
C THR A 88 -29.05 -3.08 -37.94
N LEU A 89 -27.80 -2.68 -37.67
CA LEU A 89 -27.28 -2.66 -36.30
C LEU A 89 -28.03 -1.65 -35.43
N ARG A 90 -28.37 -0.47 -36.00
CA ARG A 90 -29.17 0.53 -35.32
C ARG A 90 -30.58 0.01 -35.02
N ARG A 91 -31.22 -0.65 -35.98
CA ARG A 91 -32.55 -1.23 -35.82
C ARG A 91 -32.59 -2.29 -34.73
N ALA A 92 -31.55 -3.15 -34.63
CA ALA A 92 -31.44 -4.13 -33.56
C ALA A 92 -31.38 -3.45 -32.17
N LEU A 93 -30.61 -2.37 -32.03
CA LEU A 93 -30.53 -1.57 -30.80
C LEU A 93 -31.86 -0.86 -30.46
N GLU A 94 -32.57 -0.31 -31.46
CA GLU A 94 -33.85 0.36 -31.27
C GLU A 94 -34.98 -0.61 -30.91
N LEU A 95 -35.08 -1.75 -31.62
CA LEU A 95 -36.10 -2.77 -31.38
C LEU A 95 -35.81 -3.60 -30.15
N ARG A 96 -34.56 -3.67 -29.69
CA ARG A 96 -34.09 -4.46 -28.54
C ARG A 96 -34.40 -5.96 -28.69
N VAL A 97 -34.38 -6.44 -29.92
CA VAL A 97 -34.56 -7.86 -30.25
C VAL A 97 -33.43 -8.34 -31.14
N PRO A 98 -33.02 -9.60 -31.01
CA PRO A 98 -32.02 -10.17 -31.91
C PRO A 98 -32.57 -10.21 -33.35
N ILE A 99 -31.71 -9.94 -34.31
CA ILE A 99 -31.99 -9.97 -35.73
C ILE A 99 -31.03 -10.95 -36.38
N ALA A 100 -31.57 -12.06 -36.93
CA ALA A 100 -30.80 -12.94 -37.81
C ALA A 100 -31.00 -12.48 -39.26
N LEU A 101 -29.90 -12.38 -39.98
CA LEU A 101 -29.87 -11.93 -41.37
C LEU A 101 -29.60 -13.12 -42.29
N ALA A 102 -30.46 -13.32 -43.26
CA ALA A 102 -30.21 -14.27 -44.35
C ALA A 102 -29.35 -13.59 -45.42
N GLU A 103 -28.57 -14.38 -46.14
CA GLU A 103 -27.52 -14.01 -47.10
C GLU A 103 -27.86 -12.87 -48.09
N HIS A 104 -29.11 -12.76 -48.50
CA HIS A 104 -29.53 -11.84 -49.56
C HIS A 104 -29.82 -10.41 -49.10
N ASN A 105 -29.85 -10.13 -47.81
CA ASN A 105 -30.41 -8.85 -47.33
C ASN A 105 -29.42 -7.88 -46.68
N HIS A 106 -28.17 -8.28 -46.34
CA HIS A 106 -27.30 -7.35 -45.63
C HIS A 106 -26.07 -6.85 -46.41
N ALA A 107 -25.67 -7.57 -47.45
CA ALA A 107 -24.47 -7.19 -48.24
C ALA A 107 -24.78 -6.20 -49.38
N SER A 108 -26.08 -6.01 -49.75
CA SER A 108 -26.42 -5.21 -50.92
C SER A 108 -26.52 -3.71 -50.68
N ASP A 109 -26.88 -3.27 -49.44
CA ASP A 109 -27.18 -1.85 -49.17
C ASP A 109 -26.33 -1.20 -48.09
N GLU A 110 -25.76 -1.97 -47.13
CA GLU A 110 -25.06 -1.43 -45.96
C GLU A 110 -23.55 -1.78 -45.91
N GLY A 111 -23.10 -2.78 -46.70
CA GLY A 111 -21.78 -3.37 -46.59
C GLY A 111 -21.61 -4.31 -45.38
N ASP A 112 -20.51 -5.07 -45.32
CA ASP A 112 -20.19 -5.94 -44.22
C ASP A 112 -19.55 -5.13 -43.08
N PRO A 113 -20.00 -5.25 -41.81
CA PRO A 113 -19.35 -4.62 -40.65
C PRO A 113 -17.86 -4.96 -40.51
N PHE A 114 -17.40 -6.07 -41.08
CA PHE A 114 -16.00 -6.50 -41.02
C PHE A 114 -15.21 -6.23 -42.29
N ASP A 115 -15.75 -5.48 -43.28
CA ASP A 115 -15.04 -5.10 -44.49
C ASP A 115 -13.67 -4.48 -44.19
N GLY A 116 -12.63 -5.02 -44.85
CA GLY A 116 -11.24 -4.58 -44.67
C GLY A 116 -10.54 -5.13 -43.41
N VAL A 117 -11.26 -5.84 -42.55
CA VAL A 117 -10.71 -6.50 -41.34
C VAL A 117 -10.75 -8.01 -41.48
N LEU A 118 -11.83 -8.54 -42.03
CA LEU A 118 -12.05 -9.96 -42.28
C LEU A 118 -12.70 -10.15 -43.64
N ASP A 119 -12.24 -11.17 -44.40
CA ASP A 119 -12.84 -11.52 -45.68
C ASP A 119 -13.81 -12.69 -45.42
N LEU A 120 -15.09 -12.35 -45.22
CA LEU A 120 -16.14 -13.34 -45.07
C LEU A 120 -16.67 -13.75 -46.45
N PRO A 121 -16.93 -15.06 -46.68
CA PRO A 121 -17.47 -15.53 -47.97
C PRO A 121 -18.87 -14.94 -48.20
N HIS A 122 -19.17 -14.59 -49.44
CA HIS A 122 -20.54 -14.25 -49.82
C HIS A 122 -21.42 -15.44 -49.48
N GLY A 123 -22.45 -15.23 -48.63
CA GLY A 123 -23.30 -16.28 -48.21
C GLY A 123 -23.14 -16.76 -46.76
N HIS A 124 -22.48 -15.98 -45.95
CA HIS A 124 -22.39 -16.24 -44.52
C HIS A 124 -23.73 -15.92 -43.78
N ALA A 125 -24.01 -16.58 -42.67
CA ALA A 125 -25.10 -16.23 -41.78
C ALA A 125 -24.63 -15.28 -40.70
N CYS A 126 -25.38 -14.22 -40.47
CA CYS A 126 -25.09 -13.23 -39.42
C CYS A 126 -26.28 -13.07 -38.48
N MET A 127 -26.00 -12.90 -37.17
CA MET A 127 -27.00 -12.55 -36.18
C MET A 127 -26.49 -11.42 -35.30
N VAL A 128 -27.34 -10.41 -35.09
CA VAL A 128 -27.05 -9.27 -34.23
C VAL A 128 -27.88 -9.37 -32.97
N VAL A 129 -27.28 -9.39 -31.82
CA VAL A 129 -27.91 -9.48 -30.51
C VAL A 129 -27.70 -8.18 -29.74
N PRO A 130 -28.75 -7.39 -29.48
CA PRO A 130 -28.62 -6.13 -28.77
C PRO A 130 -28.35 -6.37 -27.27
N LEU A 131 -27.45 -5.55 -26.72
CA LEU A 131 -27.14 -5.52 -25.30
C LEU A 131 -27.73 -4.24 -24.70
N PHE A 132 -28.60 -4.36 -23.71
CA PHE A 132 -29.27 -3.23 -23.07
C PHE A 132 -29.63 -3.52 -21.61
N ALA A 133 -29.71 -2.46 -20.80
CA ALA A 133 -30.18 -2.52 -19.42
C ALA A 133 -31.20 -1.42 -19.20
N ALA A 134 -32.43 -1.77 -18.87
CA ALA A 134 -33.57 -0.87 -18.87
C ALA A 134 -33.66 -0.08 -20.18
N ASP A 135 -33.53 1.25 -20.13
CA ASP A 135 -33.61 2.12 -21.32
C ASP A 135 -32.28 2.41 -21.97
N LYS A 136 -31.16 1.96 -21.40
CA LYS A 136 -29.82 2.22 -21.89
C LYS A 136 -29.31 1.10 -22.78
N SER A 137 -28.99 1.41 -24.04
CA SER A 137 -28.25 0.51 -24.92
C SER A 137 -26.78 0.46 -24.51
N LEU A 138 -26.23 -0.74 -24.34
CA LEU A 138 -24.84 -0.98 -23.92
C LEU A 138 -23.95 -1.36 -25.10
N GLY A 139 -24.52 -1.96 -26.15
CA GLY A 139 -23.81 -2.44 -27.31
C GLY A 139 -24.54 -3.54 -28.04
N ILE A 140 -23.79 -4.36 -28.78
CA ILE A 140 -24.32 -5.54 -29.51
C ILE A 140 -23.33 -6.70 -29.38
N ILE A 141 -23.83 -7.93 -29.58
CA ILE A 141 -23.02 -9.10 -29.95
C ILE A 141 -23.33 -9.40 -31.42
N THR A 142 -22.31 -9.57 -32.25
CA THR A 142 -22.45 -10.17 -33.58
C THR A 142 -22.02 -11.61 -33.54
N LEU A 143 -22.76 -12.47 -34.21
CA LEU A 143 -22.47 -13.90 -34.42
C LEU A 143 -22.45 -14.15 -35.91
N ASP A 144 -21.30 -14.59 -36.44
CA ASP A 144 -21.09 -14.83 -37.86
C ASP A 144 -20.70 -16.29 -38.09
N ALA A 145 -21.31 -16.93 -39.06
CA ALA A 145 -21.05 -18.31 -39.45
C ALA A 145 -20.90 -18.41 -40.95
N ARG A 146 -19.86 -19.12 -41.42
CA ARG A 146 -19.59 -19.32 -42.86
C ARG A 146 -20.65 -20.10 -43.61
N ALA A 147 -21.48 -20.85 -42.92
CA ALA A 147 -22.57 -21.61 -43.49
C ALA A 147 -23.89 -20.83 -43.48
N CYS A 148 -24.60 -20.79 -44.62
CA CYS A 148 -25.91 -20.16 -44.73
C CYS A 148 -26.97 -20.85 -43.85
N GLY A 149 -27.95 -20.06 -43.39
CA GLY A 149 -29.19 -20.59 -42.75
C GLY A 149 -28.98 -21.17 -41.36
N MET A 150 -27.85 -20.86 -40.70
CA MET A 150 -27.48 -21.47 -39.41
C MET A 150 -28.29 -20.99 -38.20
N TYR A 151 -29.08 -19.92 -38.30
CA TYR A 151 -29.77 -19.33 -37.15
C TYR A 151 -31.30 -19.52 -37.23
N PRO A 152 -31.83 -20.70 -36.84
CA PRO A 152 -33.27 -20.92 -36.72
C PRO A 152 -33.87 -20.09 -35.60
N ALA A 153 -35.18 -19.89 -35.58
CA ALA A 153 -35.90 -19.07 -34.61
C ALA A 153 -35.60 -19.42 -33.14
N GLU A 154 -35.21 -20.66 -32.86
CA GLU A 154 -34.80 -21.11 -31.51
C GLU A 154 -33.47 -20.50 -31.09
N HIS A 155 -32.45 -20.49 -31.96
CA HIS A 155 -31.15 -19.85 -31.69
C HIS A 155 -31.31 -18.36 -31.52
N VAL A 156 -32.20 -17.70 -32.31
CA VAL A 156 -32.48 -16.26 -32.19
C VAL A 156 -33.07 -15.93 -30.81
N ARG A 157 -34.07 -16.75 -30.36
CA ARG A 157 -34.65 -16.58 -29.01
C ARG A 157 -33.61 -16.78 -27.90
N LEU A 158 -32.83 -17.86 -28.02
CA LEU A 158 -31.76 -18.16 -27.05
C LEU A 158 -30.71 -17.06 -26.98
N ALA A 159 -30.25 -16.56 -28.13
CA ALA A 159 -29.34 -15.44 -28.21
C ALA A 159 -29.89 -14.17 -27.52
N GLY A 160 -31.19 -13.93 -27.63
CA GLY A 160 -31.84 -12.83 -26.92
C GLY A 160 -31.77 -12.94 -25.41
N VAL A 161 -32.07 -14.12 -24.86
CA VAL A 161 -31.96 -14.37 -23.42
C VAL A 161 -30.51 -14.23 -22.98
N TYR A 162 -29.58 -14.78 -23.76
CA TYR A 162 -28.15 -14.70 -23.45
C TYR A 162 -27.61 -13.27 -23.49
N GLY A 163 -28.05 -12.48 -24.48
CA GLY A 163 -27.72 -11.04 -24.56
C GLY A 163 -28.15 -10.25 -23.33
N GLN A 164 -29.31 -10.60 -22.73
CA GLN A 164 -29.74 -9.97 -21.48
C GLN A 164 -28.84 -10.34 -20.29
N LEU A 165 -28.37 -11.59 -20.20
CA LEU A 165 -27.44 -12.04 -19.16
C LEU A 165 -26.08 -11.34 -19.29
N VAL A 166 -25.56 -11.23 -20.51
CA VAL A 166 -24.31 -10.49 -20.79
C VAL A 166 -24.48 -9.00 -20.45
N SER A 167 -25.64 -8.41 -20.79
CA SER A 167 -25.94 -7.02 -20.44
C SER A 167 -25.94 -6.77 -18.94
N LEU A 168 -26.54 -7.67 -18.16
CA LEU A 168 -26.53 -7.60 -16.70
C LEU A 168 -25.12 -7.75 -16.13
N ALA A 169 -24.34 -8.70 -16.64
CA ALA A 169 -22.96 -8.92 -16.22
C ALA A 169 -22.09 -7.68 -16.49
N LEU A 170 -22.21 -7.05 -17.66
CA LEU A 170 -21.52 -5.81 -17.99
C LEU A 170 -21.89 -4.66 -17.06
N LEU A 171 -23.19 -4.49 -16.79
CA LEU A 171 -23.67 -3.44 -15.90
C LEU A 171 -23.10 -3.59 -14.50
N LEU A 172 -23.09 -4.81 -13.95
CA LEU A 172 -22.57 -5.10 -12.61
C LEU A 172 -21.05 -4.90 -12.56
N ALA A 173 -20.30 -5.30 -13.57
CA ALA A 173 -18.86 -5.07 -13.66
C ALA A 173 -18.52 -3.56 -13.74
N ASP A 174 -19.28 -2.80 -14.51
CA ASP A 174 -19.11 -1.34 -14.60
C ASP A 174 -19.42 -0.67 -13.25
N GLN A 175 -20.48 -1.08 -12.54
CA GLN A 175 -20.83 -0.56 -11.21
C GLN A 175 -19.76 -0.92 -10.16
N ALA A 176 -19.23 -2.14 -10.16
CA ALA A 176 -18.17 -2.55 -9.26
C ALA A 176 -16.90 -1.71 -9.46
N SER A 177 -16.51 -1.48 -10.71
CA SER A 177 -15.36 -0.63 -11.07
C SER A 177 -15.54 0.83 -10.64
N LEU A 178 -16.77 1.34 -10.74
CA LEU A 178 -17.10 2.69 -10.29
C LEU A 178 -17.03 2.82 -8.76
N LEU A 179 -17.60 1.86 -8.04
CA LEU A 179 -17.56 1.79 -6.58
C LEU A 179 -16.12 1.71 -6.04
N ASP A 180 -15.26 0.93 -6.67
CA ASP A 180 -13.85 0.83 -6.27
C ASP A 180 -13.10 2.16 -6.48
N ARG A 181 -13.38 2.88 -7.58
CA ARG A 181 -12.83 4.22 -7.81
C ARG A 181 -13.28 5.22 -6.75
N TYR A 182 -14.59 5.25 -6.42
CA TYR A 182 -15.11 6.13 -5.37
C TYR A 182 -14.57 5.78 -3.99
N ARG A 183 -14.45 4.50 -3.66
CA ARG A 183 -13.83 4.06 -2.39
C ARG A 183 -12.39 4.51 -2.27
N HIS A 184 -11.64 4.44 -3.36
CA HIS A 184 -10.24 4.92 -3.39
C HIS A 184 -10.18 6.43 -3.17
N GLN A 185 -10.99 7.21 -3.88
CA GLN A 185 -11.07 8.67 -3.72
C GLN A 185 -11.50 9.09 -2.31
N LEU A 186 -12.50 8.41 -1.73
CA LEU A 186 -12.94 8.68 -0.35
C LEU A 186 -11.86 8.37 0.69
N ARG A 187 -11.08 7.29 0.49
CA ARG A 187 -9.97 6.98 1.39
C ARG A 187 -8.86 8.03 1.29
N GLU A 188 -8.49 8.45 0.10
CA GLU A 188 -7.52 9.52 -0.12
C GLU A 188 -8.00 10.83 0.52
N HIS A 189 -9.26 11.21 0.29
CA HIS A 189 -9.84 12.42 0.87
C HIS A 189 -9.91 12.38 2.40
N ASN A 190 -10.34 11.26 3.00
CA ASN A 190 -10.35 11.08 4.44
C ASN A 190 -8.92 11.13 5.04
N GLN A 191 -7.93 10.60 4.34
CA GLN A 191 -6.55 10.65 4.79
C GLN A 191 -6.03 12.09 4.80
N LEU A 192 -6.35 12.89 3.78
CA LEU A 192 -6.03 14.31 3.74
C LEU A 192 -6.70 15.11 4.87
N LEU A 193 -7.98 14.84 5.15
CA LEU A 193 -8.70 15.49 6.26
C LEU A 193 -8.11 15.16 7.64
N ILE A 194 -7.68 13.89 7.85
CA ILE A 194 -7.02 13.47 9.09
C ILE A 194 -5.66 14.17 9.24
N GLU A 195 -4.93 14.35 8.15
CA GLU A 195 -3.65 15.05 8.11
C GLU A 195 -3.82 16.56 8.35
N GLU A 196 -4.87 17.18 7.81
CA GLU A 196 -5.20 18.59 8.01
C GLU A 196 -5.57 18.91 9.47
N VAL A 197 -6.38 18.06 10.12
CA VAL A 197 -6.67 18.15 11.55
C VAL A 197 -5.41 17.91 12.40
N GLY A 198 -4.51 17.03 11.96
CA GLY A 198 -3.21 16.79 12.57
C GLY A 198 -2.27 18.00 12.50
N SER A 199 -2.30 18.78 11.41
CA SER A 199 -1.43 19.94 11.19
C SER A 199 -1.65 21.05 12.22
N SER A 200 -2.91 21.39 12.50
CA SER A 200 -3.23 22.42 13.50
C SER A 200 -2.78 22.04 14.91
N LYS A 201 -2.90 20.75 15.27
CA LYS A 201 -2.42 20.25 16.56
C LYS A 201 -0.90 20.19 16.64
N ALA A 202 -0.22 19.81 15.57
CA ALA A 202 1.23 19.73 15.52
C ALA A 202 1.88 21.09 15.84
N CYS A 203 1.37 22.18 15.26
CA CYS A 203 1.84 23.53 15.52
C CYS A 203 1.64 23.92 16.98
N SER A 204 0.43 23.71 17.51
CA SER A 204 0.11 24.09 18.91
C SER A 204 0.96 23.33 19.95
N HIS A 205 1.24 22.05 19.71
CA HIS A 205 2.08 21.25 20.62
C HIS A 205 3.54 21.76 20.67
N LEU A 206 4.11 22.09 19.51
CA LEU A 206 5.49 22.61 19.44
C LEU A 206 5.60 24.00 20.08
N GLU A 207 4.59 24.85 19.85
CA GLU A 207 4.54 26.22 20.41
C GLU A 207 4.28 26.26 21.92
N ALA A 208 3.61 25.24 22.46
CA ALA A 208 3.34 25.09 23.87
C ALA A 208 4.52 24.55 24.69
N SER A 209 5.62 24.14 24.01
CA SER A 209 6.84 23.67 24.69
C SER A 209 7.43 24.76 25.61
N ARG A 210 7.83 24.33 26.81
CA ARG A 210 8.46 25.20 27.82
C ARG A 210 9.97 25.10 27.81
N ALA A 211 10.54 24.12 27.09
CA ALA A 211 11.98 23.91 27.03
C ALA A 211 12.65 24.97 26.15
N PRO A 212 13.70 25.69 26.64
CA PRO A 212 14.38 26.72 25.87
C PRO A 212 14.96 26.19 24.54
N ALA A 213 15.46 24.95 24.53
CA ALA A 213 16.02 24.33 23.33
C ALA A 213 14.93 24.12 22.25
N MET A 214 13.69 23.79 22.66
CA MET A 214 12.57 23.66 21.74
C MET A 214 12.10 25.02 21.23
N ALA A 215 12.05 26.05 22.08
CA ALA A 215 11.68 27.40 21.66
C ALA A 215 12.67 27.93 20.58
N ALA A 216 13.99 27.74 20.77
CA ALA A 216 14.99 28.07 19.77
C ALA A 216 14.80 27.26 18.45
N LEU A 217 14.51 25.96 18.54
CA LEU A 217 14.26 25.11 17.39
C LEU A 217 13.01 25.57 16.61
N VAL A 218 11.91 25.84 17.30
CA VAL A 218 10.66 26.34 16.69
C VAL A 218 10.89 27.69 16.00
N HIS A 219 11.68 28.58 16.61
CA HIS A 219 12.06 29.85 15.98
C HIS A 219 12.80 29.62 14.65
N LEU A 220 13.83 28.76 14.64
CA LEU A 220 14.57 28.41 13.42
C LEU A 220 13.67 27.74 12.37
N ALA A 221 12.79 26.83 12.80
CA ALA A 221 11.84 26.16 11.92
C ALA A 221 10.88 27.15 11.25
N ARG A 222 10.39 28.16 11.98
CA ARG A 222 9.57 29.24 11.42
C ARG A 222 10.34 30.11 10.42
N GLN A 223 11.62 30.40 10.70
CA GLN A 223 12.47 31.17 9.78
C GLN A 223 12.70 30.44 8.46
N VAL A 224 12.87 29.11 8.47
CA VAL A 224 13.09 28.32 7.25
C VAL A 224 11.80 27.94 6.54
N ALA A 225 10.65 27.97 7.23
CA ALA A 225 9.37 27.55 6.66
C ALA A 225 9.01 28.27 5.33
N PRO A 226 9.19 29.59 5.16
CA PRO A 226 8.90 30.26 3.89
C PRO A 226 9.85 29.92 2.74
N ALA A 227 11.05 29.39 3.03
CA ALA A 227 12.03 29.08 2.01
C ALA A 227 11.72 27.76 1.29
N ALA A 228 11.99 27.69 -0.01
CA ALA A 228 11.84 26.45 -0.78
C ALA A 228 12.99 25.44 -0.58
N LEU A 229 13.91 25.72 0.37
CA LEU A 229 15.08 24.90 0.62
C LEU A 229 14.72 23.56 1.27
N PRO A 230 15.48 22.48 0.98
CA PRO A 230 15.41 21.24 1.74
C PRO A 230 15.77 21.47 3.21
N VAL A 231 15.10 20.77 4.12
CA VAL A 231 15.37 20.80 5.55
C VAL A 231 15.67 19.39 6.03
N LEU A 232 16.78 19.21 6.74
CA LEU A 232 17.17 17.94 7.33
C LEU A 232 16.88 17.97 8.84
N ILE A 233 15.93 17.16 9.29
CA ILE A 233 15.52 17.03 10.68
C ILE A 233 16.24 15.84 11.30
N ARG A 234 17.16 16.10 12.24
CA ARG A 234 17.91 15.08 12.97
C ARG A 234 17.34 14.92 14.38
N GLY A 235 17.29 13.72 14.89
CA GLY A 235 16.88 13.42 16.26
C GLY A 235 16.60 11.96 16.48
N GLU A 236 16.68 11.52 17.72
CA GLU A 236 16.42 10.14 18.10
C GLU A 236 15.04 9.68 17.70
N THR A 237 14.85 8.35 17.64
CA THR A 237 13.53 7.75 17.37
C THR A 237 12.52 8.19 18.45
N GLY A 238 11.32 8.58 18.01
CA GLY A 238 10.24 8.99 18.92
C GLY A 238 10.30 10.40 19.47
N THR A 239 11.25 11.26 19.02
CA THR A 239 11.38 12.66 19.48
C THR A 239 10.29 13.59 18.93
N GLY A 240 9.61 13.21 17.82
CA GLY A 240 8.59 14.04 17.18
C GLY A 240 9.05 14.70 15.87
N LYS A 241 10.03 14.12 15.15
CA LYS A 241 10.53 14.62 13.85
C LYS A 241 9.41 14.89 12.84
N GLU A 242 8.42 13.97 12.77
CA GLU A 242 7.27 14.10 11.89
C GLU A 242 6.37 15.29 12.26
N VAL A 243 6.17 15.52 13.57
CA VAL A 243 5.39 16.67 14.08
C VAL A 243 6.07 17.99 13.69
N LEU A 244 7.39 18.07 13.80
CA LEU A 244 8.15 19.23 13.37
C LEU A 244 8.08 19.46 11.86
N ALA A 245 8.18 18.39 11.06
CA ALA A 245 8.05 18.48 9.61
C ALA A 245 6.66 18.99 9.19
N GLN A 246 5.61 18.50 9.83
CA GLN A 246 4.24 18.93 9.57
C GLN A 246 4.03 20.40 9.95
N ALA A 247 4.61 20.87 11.07
CA ALA A 247 4.57 22.26 11.45
C ALA A 247 5.31 23.17 10.45
N ILE A 248 6.51 22.76 9.98
CA ILE A 248 7.24 23.48 8.92
C ILE A 248 6.40 23.62 7.64
N HIS A 249 5.70 22.55 7.24
CA HIS A 249 4.78 22.61 6.11
C HIS A 249 3.65 23.61 6.35
N SER A 250 2.98 23.55 7.51
CA SER A 250 1.86 24.43 7.87
C SER A 250 2.26 25.92 7.96
N TRP A 251 3.50 26.23 8.32
CA TRP A 251 4.03 27.60 8.34
C TRP A 251 4.60 28.06 6.99
N SER A 252 4.57 27.22 5.96
CA SER A 252 5.12 27.51 4.65
C SER A 252 4.07 28.11 3.70
N PRO A 253 4.50 28.75 2.59
CA PRO A 253 3.58 29.17 1.52
C PRO A 253 2.88 28.01 0.80
N ARG A 254 3.27 26.75 1.11
CA ARG A 254 2.69 25.52 0.55
C ARG A 254 1.72 24.84 1.51
N ALA A 255 1.27 25.54 2.56
CA ALA A 255 0.38 25.00 3.60
C ALA A 255 -0.95 24.44 3.02
N ASP A 256 -1.46 25.05 1.94
CA ASP A 256 -2.66 24.61 1.23
C ASP A 256 -2.39 23.47 0.24
N GLY A 257 -1.12 23.13 0.00
CA GLY A 257 -0.71 22.02 -0.88
C GLY A 257 -0.64 20.68 -0.15
N PRO A 258 -0.45 19.59 -0.89
CA PRO A 258 -0.37 18.25 -0.29
C PRO A 258 0.87 18.11 0.60
N PHE A 259 0.70 17.51 1.78
CA PHE A 259 1.78 17.06 2.65
C PHE A 259 1.84 15.53 2.59
N ILE A 260 2.78 15.01 1.83
CA ILE A 260 2.93 13.57 1.61
C ILE A 260 4.08 13.04 2.47
N LYS A 261 3.86 11.92 3.15
CA LYS A 261 4.84 11.26 4.02
C LYS A 261 5.26 9.94 3.40
N LEU A 262 6.55 9.64 3.46
CA LEU A 262 7.09 8.34 3.12
C LEU A 262 8.13 7.95 4.18
N ASN A 263 7.93 6.80 4.81
CA ASN A 263 8.93 6.22 5.69
C ASN A 263 9.76 5.22 4.87
N CYS A 264 11.06 5.51 4.69
CA CYS A 264 11.96 4.70 3.89
C CYS A 264 12.23 3.32 4.50
N SER A 265 12.26 3.21 5.84
CA SER A 265 12.51 1.93 6.52
C SER A 265 11.31 0.97 6.51
N ALA A 266 10.10 1.48 6.25
CA ALA A 266 8.88 0.68 6.23
C ALA A 266 8.62 -0.03 4.88
N ILE A 267 9.42 0.27 3.86
CA ILE A 267 9.23 -0.22 2.49
C ILE A 267 10.38 -1.17 2.13
N PRO A 268 10.09 -2.35 1.56
CA PRO A 268 11.13 -3.20 1.02
C PRO A 268 12.04 -2.46 0.02
N GLU A 269 13.36 -2.70 0.10
CA GLU A 269 14.39 -1.96 -0.64
C GLU A 269 14.10 -1.89 -2.16
N ASN A 270 13.65 -3.00 -2.74
CA ASN A 270 13.31 -3.13 -4.15
C ASN A 270 12.05 -2.35 -4.56
N LEU A 271 11.24 -1.89 -3.62
CA LEU A 271 10.00 -1.15 -3.89
C LEU A 271 10.13 0.37 -3.62
N VAL A 272 11.18 0.81 -2.94
CA VAL A 272 11.38 2.24 -2.58
C VAL A 272 11.36 3.14 -3.82
N GLU A 273 12.06 2.75 -4.89
CA GLU A 273 12.06 3.52 -6.14
C GLU A 273 10.67 3.61 -6.75
N SER A 274 9.95 2.50 -6.80
CA SER A 274 8.60 2.43 -7.36
C SER A 274 7.59 3.25 -6.54
N GLU A 275 7.70 3.27 -5.21
CA GLU A 275 6.84 4.12 -4.36
C GLU A 275 7.15 5.60 -4.54
N LEU A 276 8.43 5.99 -4.61
CA LEU A 276 8.84 7.39 -4.77
C LEU A 276 8.53 7.95 -6.17
N PHE A 277 8.97 7.23 -7.22
CA PHE A 277 8.97 7.74 -8.59
C PHE A 277 7.85 7.18 -9.45
N GLY A 278 7.15 6.13 -8.97
CA GLY A 278 6.13 5.41 -9.74
C GLY A 278 6.75 4.42 -10.72
N HIS A 279 5.91 3.66 -11.39
CA HIS A 279 6.33 2.70 -12.40
C HIS A 279 5.31 2.58 -13.53
N VAL A 280 5.76 2.11 -14.69
CA VAL A 280 4.89 1.72 -15.80
C VAL A 280 4.61 0.22 -15.74
N LYS A 281 3.51 -0.20 -16.35
CA LYS A 281 3.15 -1.62 -16.48
C LYS A 281 4.31 -2.41 -17.07
N GLY A 282 4.66 -3.54 -16.43
CA GLY A 282 5.74 -4.43 -16.88
C GLY A 282 7.14 -4.01 -16.43
N ALA A 283 7.31 -2.99 -15.60
CA ALA A 283 8.61 -2.52 -15.11
C ALA A 283 9.34 -3.57 -14.23
N PHE A 284 8.61 -4.43 -13.55
CA PHE A 284 9.13 -5.56 -12.76
C PHE A 284 8.05 -6.63 -12.58
N SER A 285 8.41 -7.80 -12.05
CA SER A 285 7.45 -8.89 -11.77
C SER A 285 6.41 -8.44 -10.74
N GLY A 286 5.13 -8.33 -11.15
CA GLY A 286 4.02 -7.80 -10.33
C GLY A 286 3.62 -6.35 -10.65
N ALA A 287 4.24 -5.69 -11.63
CA ALA A 287 3.81 -4.39 -12.15
C ALA A 287 2.67 -4.53 -13.17
N ASP A 288 1.47 -4.87 -12.69
CA ASP A 288 0.30 -5.17 -13.54
C ASP A 288 -0.33 -3.92 -14.19
N ARG A 289 -0.06 -2.75 -13.64
CA ARG A 289 -0.61 -1.44 -14.09
C ARG A 289 0.37 -0.32 -13.82
N ASP A 290 0.16 0.83 -14.49
CA ASP A 290 0.88 2.06 -14.17
C ASP A 290 0.52 2.55 -12.77
N ARG A 291 1.52 3.00 -12.01
CA ARG A 291 1.33 3.59 -10.68
C ARG A 291 2.08 4.91 -10.55
N ARG A 292 1.37 5.94 -10.10
CA ARG A 292 1.97 7.25 -9.81
C ARG A 292 2.81 7.18 -8.55
N GLY A 293 4.00 7.79 -8.57
CA GLY A 293 4.89 7.91 -7.41
C GLY A 293 4.50 9.03 -6.45
N ARG A 294 5.10 9.02 -5.25
CA ARG A 294 4.89 10.03 -4.21
C ARG A 294 5.29 11.43 -4.65
N PHE A 295 6.33 11.58 -5.47
CA PHE A 295 6.71 12.87 -6.02
C PHE A 295 5.62 13.50 -6.90
N VAL A 296 4.91 12.70 -7.70
CA VAL A 296 3.76 13.19 -8.49
C VAL A 296 2.61 13.59 -7.56
N THR A 297 2.35 12.81 -6.52
CA THR A 297 1.28 13.08 -5.55
C THR A 297 1.56 14.34 -4.71
N ALA A 298 2.84 14.60 -4.41
CA ALA A 298 3.28 15.77 -3.63
C ALA A 298 3.46 17.05 -4.46
N ASN A 299 3.18 17.01 -5.78
CA ASN A 299 3.42 18.14 -6.66
C ASN A 299 2.63 19.39 -6.23
N GLY A 300 3.30 20.52 -6.14
CA GLY A 300 2.78 21.78 -5.58
C GLY A 300 2.82 21.87 -4.04
N GLY A 301 3.25 20.81 -3.36
CA GLY A 301 3.27 20.71 -1.90
C GLY A 301 4.62 20.33 -1.31
N THR A 302 4.58 19.47 -0.29
CA THR A 302 5.77 19.03 0.48
C THR A 302 5.81 17.52 0.60
N LEU A 303 7.00 16.93 0.43
CA LEU A 303 7.26 15.51 0.66
C LEU A 303 8.19 15.36 1.87
N LEU A 304 7.73 14.64 2.89
CA LEU A 304 8.55 14.20 4.02
C LEU A 304 9.10 12.81 3.71
N LEU A 305 10.43 12.72 3.70
CA LEU A 305 11.18 11.47 3.64
C LEU A 305 11.66 11.13 5.05
N ASP A 306 10.92 10.27 5.74
CA ASP A 306 11.28 9.84 7.09
C ASP A 306 12.25 8.65 7.01
N GLU A 307 13.20 8.60 7.95
CA GLU A 307 14.31 7.66 8.02
C GLU A 307 15.09 7.57 6.69
N ILE A 308 15.50 8.77 6.18
CA ILE A 308 16.21 8.91 4.90
C ILE A 308 17.53 8.13 4.87
N GLY A 309 18.14 7.86 6.05
CA GLY A 309 19.38 7.10 6.18
C GLY A 309 19.26 5.64 5.72
N ASP A 310 18.03 5.10 5.66
CA ASP A 310 17.75 3.74 5.24
C ASP A 310 17.39 3.63 3.75
N MET A 311 17.52 4.74 2.99
CA MET A 311 17.20 4.75 1.56
C MET A 311 18.27 4.00 0.76
N PRO A 312 17.88 3.09 -0.19
CA PRO A 312 18.83 2.41 -1.06
C PRO A 312 19.63 3.36 -1.95
N LEU A 313 20.89 3.03 -2.24
CA LEU A 313 21.78 3.87 -3.05
C LEU A 313 21.23 4.19 -4.46
N SER A 314 20.48 3.28 -5.06
CA SER A 314 19.80 3.49 -6.34
C SER A 314 18.76 4.60 -6.27
N ALA A 315 17.93 4.57 -5.22
CA ALA A 315 16.91 5.60 -4.97
C ALA A 315 17.55 6.95 -4.59
N GLN A 316 18.69 6.95 -3.88
CA GLN A 316 19.44 8.16 -3.53
C GLN A 316 19.92 8.91 -4.79
N ALA A 317 20.36 8.18 -5.84
CA ALA A 317 20.81 8.78 -7.10
C ALA A 317 19.67 9.51 -7.84
N LYS A 318 18.49 8.89 -7.89
CA LYS A 318 17.29 9.50 -8.49
C LYS A 318 16.78 10.69 -7.66
N LEU A 319 16.78 10.56 -6.33
CA LEU A 319 16.41 11.66 -5.43
C LEU A 319 17.29 12.89 -5.64
N LEU A 320 18.61 12.70 -5.79
CA LEU A 320 19.53 13.78 -6.08
C LEU A 320 19.14 14.54 -7.34
N ARG A 321 18.76 13.82 -8.41
CA ARG A 321 18.32 14.42 -9.67
C ARG A 321 17.04 15.25 -9.47
N VAL A 322 16.08 14.75 -8.69
CA VAL A 322 14.86 15.52 -8.36
C VAL A 322 15.21 16.80 -7.59
N LEU A 323 16.12 16.75 -6.61
CA LEU A 323 16.52 17.90 -5.82
C LEU A 323 17.32 18.95 -6.62
N GLN A 324 17.97 18.55 -7.72
CA GLN A 324 18.77 19.43 -8.57
C GLN A 324 17.95 20.03 -9.72
N GLU A 325 17.18 19.19 -10.41
CA GLU A 325 16.53 19.52 -11.68
C GLU A 325 14.99 19.60 -11.59
N GLY A 326 14.40 19.07 -10.51
CA GLY A 326 12.95 18.95 -10.39
C GLY A 326 12.35 17.89 -11.35
N THR A 327 13.18 16.94 -11.81
CA THR A 327 12.76 15.94 -12.80
C THR A 327 13.20 14.53 -12.41
N PHE A 328 12.46 13.53 -12.87
CA PHE A 328 12.81 12.10 -12.75
C PHE A 328 12.12 11.27 -13.83
N GLU A 329 12.51 10.01 -13.94
CA GLU A 329 11.90 9.01 -14.80
C GLU A 329 11.26 7.91 -13.93
N PRO A 330 9.97 7.55 -14.15
CA PRO A 330 9.34 6.40 -13.52
C PRO A 330 10.10 5.11 -13.81
N VAL A 331 9.99 4.13 -12.92
CA VAL A 331 10.66 2.83 -13.11
C VAL A 331 10.12 2.13 -14.37
N GLY A 332 11.02 1.72 -15.25
CA GLY A 332 10.67 1.09 -16.52
C GLY A 332 10.25 2.06 -17.64
N SER A 333 10.44 3.36 -17.46
CA SER A 333 10.08 4.38 -18.46
C SER A 333 11.23 5.38 -18.66
N ASP A 334 11.46 5.77 -19.92
CA ASP A 334 12.40 6.84 -20.28
C ASP A 334 11.73 8.23 -20.34
N ARG A 335 10.45 8.29 -19.99
CA ARG A 335 9.69 9.55 -20.02
C ARG A 335 10.04 10.38 -18.79
N THR A 336 10.62 11.56 -19.00
CA THR A 336 10.92 12.52 -17.94
C THR A 336 9.62 13.17 -17.43
N VAL A 337 9.44 13.15 -16.11
CA VAL A 337 8.35 13.81 -15.39
C VAL A 337 8.94 14.99 -14.59
N ARG A 338 8.34 16.16 -14.73
CA ARG A 338 8.71 17.37 -13.98
C ARG A 338 7.76 17.59 -12.81
N VAL A 339 8.34 17.94 -11.64
CA VAL A 339 7.58 18.21 -10.41
C VAL A 339 8.16 19.42 -9.68
N ASP A 340 7.29 20.12 -8.93
CA ASP A 340 7.66 21.17 -7.98
C ASP A 340 7.28 20.72 -6.57
N VAL A 341 8.23 20.12 -5.86
CA VAL A 341 8.02 19.54 -4.53
C VAL A 341 9.07 20.04 -3.57
N ARG A 342 8.65 20.57 -2.42
CA ARG A 342 9.56 20.84 -1.31
C ARG A 342 9.87 19.55 -0.57
N VAL A 343 11.15 19.26 -0.34
CA VAL A 343 11.58 18.05 0.37
C VAL A 343 11.99 18.38 1.81
N LEU A 344 11.41 17.67 2.77
CA LEU A 344 11.85 17.59 4.16
C LEU A 344 12.39 16.18 4.39
N ALA A 345 13.59 16.05 4.95
CA ALA A 345 14.18 14.74 5.28
C ALA A 345 14.32 14.60 6.79
N ALA A 346 13.96 13.44 7.33
CA ALA A 346 14.11 13.14 8.75
C ALA A 346 14.94 11.87 8.95
N THR A 347 15.77 11.82 9.98
CA THR A 347 16.57 10.65 10.31
C THR A 347 17.04 10.66 11.76
N HIS A 348 17.24 9.47 12.31
CA HIS A 348 17.96 9.27 13.56
C HIS A 348 19.42 8.84 13.34
N VAL A 349 19.77 8.46 12.09
CA VAL A 349 21.10 7.98 11.72
C VAL A 349 22.07 9.16 11.55
N ASP A 350 23.31 8.97 11.95
CA ASP A 350 24.41 9.87 11.61
C ASP A 350 24.76 9.70 10.12
N LEU A 351 24.31 10.67 9.31
CA LEU A 351 24.53 10.63 7.86
C LEU A 351 26.00 10.86 7.47
N GLU A 352 26.78 11.60 8.28
CA GLU A 352 28.22 11.78 8.04
C GLU A 352 28.96 10.44 8.20
N ALA A 353 28.63 9.67 9.24
CA ALA A 353 29.15 8.32 9.41
C ALA A 353 28.70 7.40 8.27
N ALA A 354 27.42 7.47 7.87
CA ALA A 354 26.88 6.68 6.75
C ALA A 354 27.57 7.00 5.41
N VAL A 355 27.97 8.27 5.20
CA VAL A 355 28.77 8.68 4.03
C VAL A 355 30.17 8.08 4.07
N ALA A 356 30.83 8.12 5.23
CA ALA A 356 32.15 7.50 5.40
C ALA A 356 32.13 5.98 5.14
N GLU A 357 31.04 5.32 5.54
CA GLU A 357 30.78 3.89 5.31
C GLU A 357 30.24 3.56 3.89
N LYS A 358 30.10 4.57 3.02
CA LYS A 358 29.54 4.43 1.66
C LYS A 358 28.12 3.89 1.59
N ARG A 359 27.35 3.96 2.67
CA ARG A 359 25.92 3.64 2.73
C ARG A 359 25.04 4.80 2.30
N PHE A 360 25.57 6.02 2.35
CA PHE A 360 24.90 7.23 1.90
C PHE A 360 25.80 8.04 0.95
N ARG A 361 25.23 8.62 -0.09
CA ARG A 361 25.99 9.41 -1.07
C ARG A 361 26.33 10.78 -0.49
N GLN A 362 27.57 11.20 -0.65
CA GLN A 362 28.08 12.49 -0.19
C GLN A 362 27.39 13.68 -0.90
N ASP A 363 27.15 13.56 -2.20
CA ASP A 363 26.51 14.59 -3.01
C ASP A 363 25.06 14.84 -2.56
N LEU A 364 24.30 13.77 -2.28
CA LEU A 364 22.96 13.87 -1.73
C LEU A 364 22.95 14.46 -0.32
N TYR A 365 23.89 14.07 0.54
CA TYR A 365 24.01 14.62 1.88
C TYR A 365 24.12 16.14 1.87
N TYR A 366 25.02 16.71 1.08
CA TYR A 366 25.17 18.17 0.98
C TYR A 366 23.94 18.87 0.39
N ARG A 367 23.19 18.19 -0.47
CA ARG A 367 21.98 18.75 -1.05
C ARG A 367 20.78 18.72 -0.08
N LEU A 368 20.72 17.76 0.84
CA LEU A 368 19.71 17.66 1.90
C LEU A 368 20.06 18.50 3.14
N ALA A 369 21.32 18.54 3.53
CA ALA A 369 21.81 19.22 4.75
C ALA A 369 21.99 20.73 4.57
N VAL A 370 21.20 21.36 3.69
CA VAL A 370 21.23 22.83 3.49
C VAL A 370 20.79 23.55 4.76
N PHE A 371 19.75 23.04 5.42
CA PHE A 371 19.27 23.59 6.69
C PHE A 371 19.01 22.44 7.69
N PRO A 372 20.02 22.09 8.51
CA PRO A 372 19.86 21.06 9.51
C PRO A 372 19.15 21.59 10.77
N LEU A 373 18.15 20.86 11.25
CA LEU A 373 17.45 21.08 12.51
C LEU A 373 17.67 19.87 13.42
N ARG A 374 18.17 20.09 14.63
CA ARG A 374 18.34 19.03 15.63
C ARG A 374 17.21 19.07 16.65
N LEU A 375 16.39 18.03 16.67
CA LEU A 375 15.33 17.85 17.65
C LEU A 375 15.91 17.22 18.94
N PRO A 376 15.86 17.91 20.09
CA PRO A 376 16.44 17.39 21.33
C PRO A 376 15.68 16.16 21.81
N PRO A 377 16.36 15.15 22.37
CA PRO A 377 15.70 14.03 23.02
C PRO A 377 14.92 14.48 24.25
N LEU A 378 13.96 13.68 24.70
CA LEU A 378 13.02 14.05 25.75
C LEU A 378 13.73 14.33 27.10
N ARG A 379 14.82 13.63 27.40
CA ARG A 379 15.68 13.85 28.58
C ARG A 379 16.38 15.21 28.60
N GLU A 380 16.53 15.89 27.46
CA GLU A 380 17.09 17.24 27.35
C GLU A 380 16.00 18.34 27.47
N ARG A 381 14.73 17.94 27.61
CA ARG A 381 13.56 18.84 27.77
C ARG A 381 12.58 18.35 28.84
N PRO A 382 13.04 18.17 30.09
CA PRO A 382 12.20 17.64 31.17
C PRO A 382 10.96 18.47 31.43
N GLU A 383 10.99 19.78 31.16
CA GLU A 383 9.87 20.71 31.32
C GLU A 383 8.67 20.36 30.43
N ASP A 384 8.90 19.64 29.34
CA ASP A 384 7.84 19.25 28.40
C ASP A 384 7.19 17.93 28.80
N ILE A 385 7.85 17.06 29.57
CA ILE A 385 7.39 15.70 29.87
C ILE A 385 6.01 15.71 30.50
N VAL A 386 5.81 16.51 31.54
CA VAL A 386 4.55 16.57 32.26
C VAL A 386 3.45 17.21 31.41
N ALA A 387 3.78 18.23 30.64
CA ALA A 387 2.80 18.89 29.76
C ALA A 387 2.31 17.96 28.66
N ILE A 388 3.21 17.21 28.00
CA ILE A 388 2.88 16.20 27.01
C ILE A 388 2.01 15.09 27.62
N ALA A 389 2.33 14.65 28.84
CA ALA A 389 1.58 13.62 29.52
C ALA A 389 0.16 14.07 29.90
N GLU A 390 0.00 15.27 30.45
CA GLU A 390 -1.31 15.83 30.82
C GLU A 390 -2.21 15.99 29.60
N GLU A 391 -1.66 16.47 28.49
CA GLU A 391 -2.40 16.60 27.23
C GLU A 391 -2.81 15.24 26.66
N ALA A 392 -1.91 14.26 26.66
CA ALA A 392 -2.20 12.90 26.21
C ALA A 392 -3.32 12.25 27.05
N LEU A 393 -3.28 12.41 28.38
CA LEU A 393 -4.32 11.91 29.29
C LEU A 393 -5.66 12.61 29.08
N ALA A 394 -5.66 13.93 28.84
CA ALA A 394 -6.88 14.67 28.54
C ALA A 394 -7.51 14.24 27.20
N ALA A 395 -6.68 13.98 26.18
CA ALA A 395 -7.14 13.44 24.89
C ALA A 395 -7.71 12.02 25.04
N GLU A 396 -7.02 11.16 25.81
CA GLU A 396 -7.49 9.79 26.08
C GLU A 396 -8.79 9.76 26.87
N ALA A 397 -8.96 10.65 27.86
CA ALA A 397 -10.20 10.77 28.64
C ALA A 397 -11.40 11.08 27.74
N LYS A 398 -11.22 11.96 26.74
CA LYS A 398 -12.26 12.29 25.75
C LYS A 398 -12.55 11.11 24.83
N ARG A 399 -11.50 10.42 24.33
CA ARG A 399 -11.59 9.30 23.39
C ARG A 399 -12.25 8.07 24.02
N ALA A 400 -11.76 7.65 25.18
CA ALA A 400 -12.16 6.41 25.83
C ALA A 400 -13.39 6.59 26.76
N ARG A 401 -13.84 7.83 27.00
CA ARG A 401 -14.88 8.17 28.01
C ARG A 401 -14.58 7.58 29.40
N ARG A 402 -13.28 7.60 29.76
CA ARG A 402 -12.72 7.11 31.03
C ARG A 402 -11.94 8.24 31.71
N GLY A 403 -11.52 8.04 32.95
CA GLY A 403 -10.82 9.06 33.72
C GLY A 403 -11.78 9.91 34.56
N PRO A 404 -11.41 11.12 34.98
CA PRO A 404 -10.12 11.77 34.70
C PRO A 404 -8.95 11.10 35.42
N TRP A 405 -7.76 11.27 34.87
CA TRP A 405 -6.51 10.84 35.50
C TRP A 405 -5.70 12.05 35.96
N THR A 406 -4.99 11.87 37.08
CA THR A 406 -4.10 12.88 37.64
C THR A 406 -2.70 12.31 37.83
N ILE A 407 -1.69 13.16 37.69
CA ILE A 407 -0.30 12.79 37.90
C ILE A 407 0.16 13.41 39.24
N PRO A 408 0.35 12.61 40.30
CA PRO A 408 0.86 13.10 41.59
C PRO A 408 2.25 13.72 41.47
N ALA A 409 2.62 14.59 42.40
CA ALA A 409 3.91 15.27 42.40
C ALA A 409 5.10 14.29 42.40
N GLU A 410 5.03 13.19 43.13
CA GLU A 410 6.04 12.14 43.16
C GLU A 410 6.20 11.48 41.77
N THR A 411 5.08 11.21 41.09
CA THR A 411 5.09 10.64 39.75
C THR A 411 5.64 11.63 38.73
N ARG A 412 5.32 12.93 38.84
CA ARG A 412 5.90 14.00 37.99
C ARG A 412 7.42 14.01 38.10
N THR A 413 7.95 14.05 39.32
CA THR A 413 9.39 14.03 39.57
C THR A 413 10.05 12.75 39.02
N ALA A 414 9.40 11.60 39.15
CA ALA A 414 9.91 10.36 38.59
C ALA A 414 9.94 10.39 37.06
N MET A 415 8.91 10.93 36.41
CA MET A 415 8.84 11.10 34.96
C MET A 415 9.92 12.04 34.42
N GLU A 416 10.16 13.17 35.10
CA GLU A 416 11.19 14.15 34.72
C GLU A 416 12.61 13.59 34.82
N ARG A 417 12.87 12.66 35.75
CA ARG A 417 14.16 12.01 35.95
C ARG A 417 14.38 10.78 35.07
N ALA A 418 13.31 10.20 34.54
CA ALA A 418 13.40 9.00 33.71
C ALA A 418 14.12 9.30 32.38
N PRO A 419 14.96 8.38 31.90
CA PRO A 419 15.81 8.62 30.71
C PRO A 419 15.04 8.63 29.39
N TRP A 420 13.89 8.01 29.31
CA TRP A 420 13.03 7.90 28.12
C TRP A 420 13.79 7.61 26.82
N PRO A 421 14.45 6.45 26.67
CA PRO A 421 15.22 6.13 25.48
C PRO A 421 14.36 6.09 24.19
N GLY A 422 13.09 5.77 24.30
CA GLY A 422 12.11 5.85 23.21
C GLY A 422 11.40 7.20 23.09
N ASN A 423 11.87 8.22 23.86
CA ASN A 423 11.41 9.58 23.83
C ASN A 423 9.88 9.73 24.04
N VAL A 424 9.22 10.62 23.28
CA VAL A 424 7.77 10.87 23.39
C VAL A 424 6.96 9.63 23.06
N ARG A 425 7.42 8.79 22.13
CA ARG A 425 6.72 7.54 21.77
C ARG A 425 6.67 6.57 22.96
N GLU A 426 7.75 6.43 23.69
CA GLU A 426 7.80 5.61 24.91
C GLU A 426 6.91 6.18 26.00
N LEU A 427 6.96 7.49 26.24
CA LEU A 427 6.12 8.19 27.19
C LEU A 427 4.63 7.96 26.91
N LEU A 428 4.20 8.16 25.67
CA LEU A 428 2.80 7.95 25.26
C LEU A 428 2.37 6.50 25.43
N ASN A 429 3.21 5.54 25.06
CA ASN A 429 2.94 4.10 25.26
C ASN A 429 2.85 3.74 26.76
N ALA A 430 3.69 4.34 27.60
CA ALA A 430 3.63 4.14 29.05
C ALA A 430 2.33 4.69 29.65
N LEU A 431 1.91 5.87 29.21
CA LEU A 431 0.62 6.47 29.63
C LEU A 431 -0.58 5.63 29.16
N GLU A 432 -0.58 5.14 27.92
CA GLU A 432 -1.63 4.29 27.40
C GLU A 432 -1.76 3.00 28.23
N ARG A 433 -0.65 2.33 28.54
CA ARG A 433 -0.65 1.18 29.45
C ARG A 433 -1.18 1.53 30.83
N ALA A 434 -0.76 2.67 31.40
CA ALA A 434 -1.21 3.13 32.70
C ALA A 434 -2.73 3.37 32.76
N THR A 435 -3.33 3.93 31.70
CA THR A 435 -4.78 4.16 31.61
C THR A 435 -5.59 2.87 31.48
N ILE A 436 -4.99 1.79 30.98
CA ILE A 436 -5.60 0.45 30.94
C ILE A 436 -5.57 -0.18 32.35
N LEU A 437 -4.43 -0.08 33.04
CA LEU A 437 -4.26 -0.64 34.39
C LEU A 437 -5.08 0.11 35.45
N GLN A 438 -5.21 1.42 35.29
CA GLN A 438 -5.93 2.31 36.20
C GLN A 438 -7.05 3.04 35.44
N SER A 439 -8.28 2.66 35.65
CA SER A 439 -9.43 3.19 34.91
C SER A 439 -9.75 4.67 35.20
N LYS A 440 -9.36 5.20 36.37
CA LYS A 440 -9.51 6.60 36.79
C LYS A 440 -8.64 6.91 38.00
N GLY A 441 -8.36 8.20 38.25
CA GLY A 441 -7.68 8.68 39.47
C GLY A 441 -6.18 8.86 39.28
N ALA A 442 -5.40 8.73 40.36
CA ALA A 442 -3.98 9.02 40.38
C ALA A 442 -3.15 7.92 39.72
N LEU A 443 -2.26 8.30 38.77
CA LEU A 443 -1.30 7.42 38.15
C LEU A 443 0.01 7.44 38.93
N SER A 444 0.46 6.28 39.41
CA SER A 444 1.76 6.14 40.06
C SER A 444 2.89 5.86 39.07
N ALA A 445 4.13 6.06 39.48
CA ALA A 445 5.32 5.73 38.69
C ALA A 445 5.35 4.24 38.28
N ALA A 446 4.85 3.35 39.15
CA ALA A 446 4.72 1.92 38.85
C ALA A 446 3.75 1.64 37.69
N HIS A 447 2.63 2.36 37.58
CA HIS A 447 1.70 2.23 36.46
C HIS A 447 2.36 2.61 35.12
N LEU A 448 3.30 3.56 35.14
CA LEU A 448 4.08 3.99 33.98
C LEU A 448 5.25 3.06 33.65
N GLY A 449 5.54 2.07 34.51
CA GLY A 449 6.70 1.19 34.38
C GLY A 449 8.02 1.91 34.68
N ILE A 450 7.96 3.09 35.31
CA ILE A 450 9.14 3.77 35.83
C ILE A 450 9.45 3.09 37.16
N ALA A 451 10.59 2.35 37.22
CA ALA A 451 11.07 1.79 38.47
C ALA A 451 11.25 2.95 39.46
N ALA A 452 10.53 2.89 40.58
CA ALA A 452 10.85 3.78 41.68
C ALA A 452 12.28 3.44 42.11
N GLU A 453 13.25 4.24 41.71
CA GLU A 453 14.59 4.24 42.32
C GLU A 453 14.46 4.84 43.73
N ALA A 454 13.67 4.16 44.58
CA ALA A 454 13.73 4.33 46.00
C ALA A 454 15.00 3.62 46.45
N GLY A 455 16.09 4.35 46.50
CA GLY A 455 17.23 4.02 47.33
C GLY A 455 18.17 2.92 46.86
N ARG A 456 18.39 2.73 45.55
CA ARG A 456 19.67 2.17 45.14
C ARG A 456 20.69 3.31 45.13
N PRO A 457 21.72 3.25 46.02
CA PRO A 457 22.87 4.14 45.83
C PRO A 457 23.36 3.89 44.41
N VAL A 458 23.43 4.94 43.59
CA VAL A 458 24.19 4.89 42.34
C VAL A 458 25.55 4.35 42.74
N PRO A 459 25.96 3.16 42.27
CA PRO A 459 27.33 2.76 42.49
C PRO A 459 28.16 3.88 41.88
N PRO A 460 29.11 4.43 42.62
CA PRO A 460 29.96 5.51 42.09
C PRO A 460 30.48 5.05 40.75
N PRO A 461 30.57 5.97 39.74
CA PRO A 461 31.08 5.60 38.44
C PRO A 461 32.33 4.78 38.72
N ARG A 462 32.30 3.50 38.33
CA ARG A 462 33.49 2.69 38.39
C ARG A 462 34.51 3.46 37.62
N GLN A 463 35.39 4.15 38.37
CA GLN A 463 36.64 4.62 37.83
C GLN A 463 37.19 3.39 37.11
N ALA A 464 37.33 3.50 35.81
CA ALA A 464 38.07 2.51 35.04
C ALA A 464 39.48 2.49 35.63
N THR A 465 39.67 1.73 36.71
CA THR A 465 40.98 1.28 37.06
C THR A 465 41.39 0.44 35.86
N GLU A 466 42.41 0.91 35.18
CA GLU A 466 43.15 0.20 34.13
C GLU A 466 43.80 -1.05 34.75
N SER A 467 42.97 -1.98 35.20
CA SER A 467 43.40 -3.33 35.44
C SER A 467 43.38 -4.04 34.08
N PRO A 468 44.51 -4.57 33.63
CA PRO A 468 44.54 -5.32 32.39
C PRO A 468 43.48 -6.39 32.44
N LEU A 469 42.73 -6.52 31.34
CA LEU A 469 41.69 -7.56 31.22
C LEU A 469 42.31 -8.92 31.63
N PRO A 470 41.66 -9.68 32.52
CA PRO A 470 42.17 -11.00 32.91
C PRO A 470 42.33 -11.89 31.67
N THR A 471 43.39 -12.67 31.61
CA THR A 471 43.59 -13.63 30.53
C THR A 471 42.40 -14.57 30.45
N PHE A 472 42.13 -15.15 29.27
CA PHE A 472 41.04 -16.10 29.08
C PHE A 472 41.08 -17.24 30.13
N GLU A 473 42.27 -17.76 30.42
CA GLU A 473 42.50 -18.81 31.41
C GLU A 473 42.18 -18.35 32.85
N ALA A 474 42.54 -17.12 33.20
CA ALA A 474 42.22 -16.54 34.51
C ALA A 474 40.70 -16.35 34.68
N ASN A 475 40.03 -15.92 33.60
CA ASN A 475 38.58 -15.75 33.61
C ASN A 475 37.83 -17.11 33.65
N GLU A 476 38.32 -18.10 32.89
CA GLU A 476 37.79 -19.47 32.88
C GLU A 476 37.96 -20.13 34.28
N ARG A 477 39.09 -19.90 34.92
CA ARG A 477 39.37 -20.39 36.30
C ARG A 477 38.41 -19.76 37.31
N SER A 478 38.24 -18.44 37.28
CA SER A 478 37.34 -17.71 38.17
C SER A 478 35.90 -18.20 38.02
N TYR A 479 35.43 -18.37 36.77
CA TYR A 479 34.09 -18.86 36.46
C TYR A 479 33.84 -20.26 37.00
N PHE A 480 34.74 -21.23 36.75
CA PHE A 480 34.57 -22.57 37.23
C PHE A 480 34.72 -22.70 38.77
N THR A 481 35.53 -21.83 39.41
CA THR A 481 35.58 -21.78 40.86
C THR A 481 34.23 -21.36 41.44
N ALA A 482 33.61 -20.30 40.92
CA ALA A 482 32.31 -19.85 41.37
C ALA A 482 31.20 -20.91 41.14
N VAL A 483 31.23 -21.62 40.02
CA VAL A 483 30.28 -22.71 39.75
C VAL A 483 30.49 -23.89 40.71
N LEU A 484 31.73 -24.27 41.02
CA LEU A 484 32.01 -25.34 41.98
C LEU A 484 31.59 -24.98 43.41
N GLU A 485 31.77 -23.73 43.82
CA GLU A 485 31.27 -23.22 45.10
C GLU A 485 29.74 -23.28 45.15
N GLN A 486 29.06 -22.81 44.13
CA GLN A 486 27.60 -22.83 44.05
C GLN A 486 27.01 -24.25 44.04
N THR A 487 27.70 -25.21 43.46
CA THR A 487 27.27 -26.61 43.38
C THR A 487 27.84 -27.47 44.51
N HIS A 488 28.53 -26.88 45.48
CA HIS A 488 29.24 -27.60 46.58
C HIS A 488 30.12 -28.74 46.06
N GLY A 489 30.79 -28.54 44.93
CA GLY A 489 31.67 -29.52 44.29
C GLY A 489 30.95 -30.65 43.54
N LYS A 490 29.61 -30.61 43.41
CA LYS A 490 28.83 -31.63 42.69
C LYS A 490 28.93 -31.41 41.18
N LEU A 491 29.46 -32.40 40.45
CA LEU A 491 29.67 -32.29 39.01
C LEU A 491 28.48 -32.76 38.18
N TYR A 492 27.70 -33.72 38.66
CA TYR A 492 26.66 -34.43 37.93
C TYR A 492 25.29 -34.26 38.59
N GLY A 493 24.23 -34.44 37.80
CA GLY A 493 22.82 -34.30 38.22
C GLY A 493 22.24 -32.96 37.89
N ASP A 494 20.92 -32.81 38.11
CA ASP A 494 20.15 -31.61 37.71
C ASP A 494 20.69 -30.31 38.33
N ASP A 495 21.27 -30.40 39.55
CA ASP A 495 21.92 -29.28 40.26
C ASP A 495 23.45 -29.31 40.13
N GLY A 496 24.03 -30.08 39.23
CA GLY A 496 25.46 -30.24 39.07
C GLY A 496 26.11 -29.17 38.19
N ALA A 497 27.44 -29.00 38.35
CA ALA A 497 28.22 -28.02 37.58
C ALA A 497 28.14 -28.22 36.05
N ALA A 498 27.94 -29.45 35.59
CA ALA A 498 27.75 -29.74 34.16
C ALA A 498 26.48 -29.12 33.60
N THR A 499 25.38 -29.15 34.36
CA THR A 499 24.09 -28.54 33.97
C THR A 499 24.19 -27.01 33.96
N ILE A 500 24.81 -26.41 34.97
CA ILE A 500 25.00 -24.96 35.07
C ILE A 500 25.90 -24.42 33.94
N THR A 501 26.96 -25.13 33.61
CA THR A 501 27.93 -24.71 32.59
C THR A 501 27.51 -25.07 31.17
N GLY A 502 26.50 -25.92 30.97
CA GLY A 502 26.09 -26.44 29.67
C GLY A 502 27.13 -27.33 28.99
N LEU A 503 28.14 -27.78 29.73
CA LEU A 503 29.22 -28.64 29.22
C LEU A 503 28.94 -30.12 29.47
N LEU A 504 29.34 -30.95 28.52
CA LEU A 504 29.33 -32.38 28.75
C LEU A 504 30.21 -32.71 29.98
N PRO A 505 29.80 -33.64 30.86
CA PRO A 505 30.53 -33.99 32.09
C PRO A 505 31.99 -34.35 31.88
N THR A 506 32.30 -35.04 30.78
CA THR A 506 33.68 -35.38 30.39
C THR A 506 34.52 -34.17 30.03
N THR A 507 33.91 -33.23 29.30
CA THR A 507 34.55 -31.97 28.90
C THR A 507 34.78 -31.04 30.08
N LEU A 508 33.80 -30.93 30.98
CA LEU A 508 33.95 -30.17 32.22
C LEU A 508 35.11 -30.74 33.09
N ARG A 509 35.14 -32.06 33.29
CA ARG A 509 36.18 -32.71 34.08
C ARG A 509 37.59 -32.47 33.50
N SER A 510 37.76 -32.58 32.18
CA SER A 510 39.05 -32.34 31.53
C SER A 510 39.51 -30.87 31.67
N ARG A 511 38.58 -29.92 31.60
CA ARG A 511 38.87 -28.48 31.80
C ARG A 511 39.26 -28.17 33.25
N LEU A 512 38.52 -28.71 34.21
CA LEU A 512 38.83 -28.53 35.63
C LEU A 512 40.21 -29.09 35.99
N LEU A 513 40.59 -30.27 35.46
CA LEU A 513 41.93 -30.85 35.62
C LEU A 513 43.01 -29.94 35.00
N ARG A 514 42.79 -29.42 33.78
CA ARG A 514 43.72 -28.50 33.10
C ARG A 514 43.93 -27.21 33.89
N LEU A 515 42.88 -26.69 34.54
CA LEU A 515 42.92 -25.46 35.33
C LEU A 515 43.39 -25.69 36.79
N GLY A 516 43.67 -26.93 37.19
CA GLY A 516 44.11 -27.27 38.55
C GLY A 516 43.06 -27.06 39.63
N LEU A 517 41.76 -27.13 39.27
CA LEU A 517 40.65 -26.97 40.20
C LEU A 517 40.12 -28.29 40.74
N ARG A 518 40.63 -29.39 40.24
CA ARG A 518 40.32 -30.76 40.70
C ARG A 518 41.39 -31.75 40.26
#